data_73783c9ed88939ecf09db07a141e3957
#
_entry.id   73783c9ed88939ecf09db07a141e3957
#
_cell.length_a   1.000
_cell.length_b   1.000
_cell.length_c   1.000
_cell.angle_alpha   90.00
_cell.angle_beta   90.00
_cell.angle_gamma   90.00
#
_symmetry.space_group_name_H-M   'P 1'
#
loop_
_entity.id
_entity.type
_entity.pdbx_description
1 polymer ?
#
loop_
_entity_poly.entity_id
_entity_poly.type
_entity_poly.pdbx_seq_one_letter_code
_entity_poly.pdbx_strand_id
1 'polypeptide(L)'
;LLNGTHLLIGAKGARTTNNANELAHYEYGANLASRSMLKALNAIEVGQRETDIGALLNDEGQMPTVVTIAATGQRFEYANMYPTAKEIQLGDALSLTTGYKGGLSSRTGFVIENEQQLPEAQRDYLERVAKPYFQAVVHWLETIRIGLLGREMYQAIEEQLPKEIYHWHLNPGHLVSDDEWMSSPIYPDSAIRLESGMLFQVDIIPSVPGYTGVSAEECVALANETLQKEIQQTYPDMWQRIATRKAYLKETLKIDLPSEVLPMSNLVGYLRPFYLAKDKALCVEKPAPK
;
A
#
# COMPACT_ATOMS: atom_id res chain seq x y z
N LEU A 1 -8.39 -37.07 9.19
CA LEU A 1 -7.68 -35.80 9.00
C LEU A 1 -8.64 -34.66 9.35
N LEU A 2 -8.21 -33.73 10.19
CA LEU A 2 -8.95 -32.52 10.55
C LEU A 2 -8.26 -31.31 9.92
N ASN A 3 -9.06 -30.36 9.41
CA ASN A 3 -8.53 -29.10 8.94
C ASN A 3 -8.27 -28.17 10.15
N GLY A 4 -6.99 -27.87 10.42
CA GLY A 4 -6.56 -27.03 11.53
C GLY A 4 -6.30 -25.54 11.14
N THR A 5 -6.64 -25.12 9.93
CA THR A 5 -6.37 -23.75 9.43
C THR A 5 -6.89 -22.68 10.38
N HIS A 6 -8.08 -22.88 10.95
CA HIS A 6 -8.71 -21.95 11.91
C HIS A 6 -7.91 -21.74 13.21
N LEU A 7 -6.96 -22.62 13.53
CA LEU A 7 -6.07 -22.43 14.68
C LEU A 7 -5.00 -21.36 14.43
N LEU A 8 -4.66 -21.13 13.16
CA LEU A 8 -3.59 -20.20 12.75
C LEU A 8 -4.16 -18.90 12.18
N ILE A 9 -5.16 -18.99 11.31
CA ILE A 9 -5.73 -17.84 10.60
C ILE A 9 -7.25 -17.77 10.78
N GLY A 10 -7.85 -16.61 10.45
CA GLY A 10 -9.26 -16.32 10.68
C GLY A 10 -9.46 -15.50 11.96
N ALA A 11 -10.72 -15.22 12.31
CA ALA A 11 -11.08 -14.25 13.35
C ALA A 11 -10.46 -14.51 14.75
N LYS A 12 -10.08 -15.76 15.05
CA LYS A 12 -9.44 -16.16 16.32
C LYS A 12 -8.17 -16.98 16.12
N GLY A 13 -7.60 -16.93 14.93
CA GLY A 13 -6.36 -17.63 14.62
C GLY A 13 -5.18 -17.02 15.39
N ALA A 14 -4.22 -17.86 15.77
CA ALA A 14 -3.04 -17.44 16.54
C ALA A 14 -2.17 -16.37 15.83
N ARG A 15 -2.29 -16.25 14.51
CA ARG A 15 -1.55 -15.28 13.68
C ARG A 15 -2.36 -14.03 13.31
N THR A 16 -3.58 -13.88 13.83
CA THR A 16 -4.46 -12.76 13.48
C THR A 16 -4.04 -11.46 14.15
N THR A 17 -3.47 -11.56 15.36
CA THR A 17 -2.95 -10.42 16.13
C THR A 17 -1.49 -10.64 16.50
N ASN A 18 -0.76 -9.57 16.66
CA ASN A 18 0.68 -9.56 16.90
C ASN A 18 0.98 -8.79 18.19
N ASN A 19 2.02 -9.22 18.92
CA ASN A 19 2.60 -8.51 20.04
C ASN A 19 3.63 -7.46 19.59
N ALA A 20 4.19 -6.70 20.51
CA ALA A 20 5.15 -5.64 20.20
C ALA A 20 6.41 -6.17 19.49
N ASN A 21 6.89 -7.37 19.84
CA ASN A 21 8.08 -7.98 19.22
C ASN A 21 7.79 -8.38 17.75
N GLU A 22 6.65 -8.97 17.48
CA GLU A 22 6.23 -9.33 16.13
C GLU A 22 6.02 -8.08 15.27
N LEU A 23 5.34 -7.05 15.80
CA LEU A 23 5.18 -5.78 15.11
C LEU A 23 6.53 -5.09 14.81
N ALA A 24 7.51 -5.18 15.72
CA ALA A 24 8.84 -4.63 15.47
C ALA A 24 9.56 -5.36 14.35
N HIS A 25 9.44 -6.69 14.29
CA HIS A 25 9.97 -7.49 13.19
C HIS A 25 9.33 -7.14 11.86
N TYR A 26 8.01 -7.01 11.83
CA TYR A 26 7.25 -6.68 10.62
C TYR A 26 7.45 -5.22 10.18
N GLU A 27 7.58 -4.28 11.11
CA GLU A 27 7.93 -2.89 10.77
C GLU A 27 9.30 -2.81 10.08
N TYR A 28 10.25 -3.61 10.51
CA TYR A 28 11.56 -3.67 9.85
C TYR A 28 11.44 -4.09 8.38
N GLY A 29 10.69 -5.17 8.09
CA GLY A 29 10.45 -5.63 6.73
C GLY A 29 9.69 -4.61 5.86
N ALA A 30 8.61 -4.04 6.40
CA ALA A 30 7.84 -3.00 5.71
C ALA A 30 8.66 -1.72 5.46
N ASN A 31 9.54 -1.35 6.39
CA ASN A 31 10.48 -0.23 6.21
C ASN A 31 11.48 -0.50 5.09
N LEU A 32 12.03 -1.71 5.00
CA LEU A 32 12.92 -2.10 3.90
C LEU A 32 12.19 -2.03 2.55
N ALA A 33 11.00 -2.60 2.44
CA ALA A 33 10.20 -2.60 1.22
C ALA A 33 9.95 -1.18 0.72
N SER A 34 9.46 -0.30 1.59
CA SER A 34 9.15 1.09 1.22
C SER A 34 10.42 1.92 0.91
N ARG A 35 11.54 1.65 1.58
CA ARG A 35 12.82 2.28 1.28
C ARG A 35 13.35 1.88 -0.10
N SER A 36 13.29 0.59 -0.42
CA SER A 36 13.65 0.07 -1.75
C SER A 36 12.73 0.63 -2.83
N MET A 37 11.43 0.67 -2.56
CA MET A 37 10.45 1.26 -3.47
C MET A 37 10.76 2.74 -3.76
N LEU A 38 11.05 3.54 -2.75
CA LEU A 38 11.40 4.96 -2.93
C LEU A 38 12.68 5.14 -3.76
N LYS A 39 13.70 4.29 -3.53
CA LYS A 39 14.92 4.28 -4.35
C LYS A 39 14.58 4.01 -5.82
N ALA A 40 13.79 2.96 -6.08
CA ALA A 40 13.36 2.59 -7.42
C ALA A 40 12.57 3.71 -8.10
N LEU A 41 11.54 4.26 -7.42
CA LEU A 41 10.73 5.37 -7.94
C LEU A 41 11.55 6.60 -8.32
N ASN A 42 12.58 6.95 -7.54
CA ASN A 42 13.44 8.10 -7.80
C ASN A 42 14.46 7.86 -8.93
N ALA A 43 14.77 6.59 -9.19
CA ALA A 43 15.70 6.21 -10.24
C ALA A 43 15.06 6.07 -11.63
N ILE A 44 13.73 5.98 -11.73
CA ILE A 44 13.04 5.78 -13.01
C ILE A 44 13.40 6.89 -14.00
N GLU A 45 13.90 6.45 -15.18
CA GLU A 45 14.21 7.30 -16.35
C GLU A 45 13.91 6.53 -17.64
N VAL A 46 13.58 7.25 -18.70
CA VAL A 46 13.41 6.66 -20.03
C VAL A 46 14.73 6.08 -20.52
N GLY A 47 14.71 4.89 -21.11
CA GLY A 47 15.88 4.17 -21.62
C GLY A 47 16.56 3.25 -20.61
N GLN A 48 16.22 3.32 -19.32
CA GLN A 48 16.68 2.33 -18.35
C GLN A 48 15.97 0.99 -18.58
N ARG A 49 16.58 -0.09 -18.13
CA ARG A 49 15.97 -1.43 -18.20
C ARG A 49 15.12 -1.69 -16.97
N GLU A 50 14.07 -2.51 -17.14
CA GLU A 50 13.28 -3.01 -16.01
C GLU A 50 14.17 -3.70 -14.96
N THR A 51 15.22 -4.43 -15.38
CA THR A 51 16.20 -5.06 -14.48
C THR A 51 17.00 -4.06 -13.65
N ASP A 52 17.31 -2.88 -14.17
CA ASP A 52 18.07 -1.86 -13.46
C ASP A 52 17.23 -1.27 -12.32
N ILE A 53 15.94 -1.02 -12.59
CA ILE A 53 14.98 -0.57 -11.59
C ILE A 53 14.62 -1.70 -10.62
N GLY A 54 14.39 -2.91 -11.12
CA GLY A 54 14.09 -4.09 -10.31
C GLY A 54 15.19 -4.44 -9.31
N ALA A 55 16.45 -4.22 -9.66
CA ALA A 55 17.58 -4.43 -8.76
C ALA A 55 17.53 -3.51 -7.52
N LEU A 56 16.96 -2.31 -7.64
CA LEU A 56 16.79 -1.37 -6.53
C LEU A 56 15.67 -1.77 -5.55
N LEU A 57 14.82 -2.70 -5.94
CA LEU A 57 13.74 -3.24 -5.10
C LEU A 57 14.22 -4.29 -4.09
N ASN A 58 15.48 -4.73 -4.19
CA ASN A 58 16.09 -5.63 -3.21
C ASN A 58 17.00 -4.83 -2.28
N ASP A 59 16.82 -4.98 -0.97
CA ASP A 59 17.56 -4.23 0.03
C ASP A 59 18.20 -5.17 1.08
N GLU A 60 19.41 -4.83 1.50
CA GLU A 60 20.17 -5.45 2.62
C GLU A 60 20.24 -6.98 2.58
N GLY A 61 20.16 -7.61 1.41
CA GLY A 61 20.26 -9.06 1.25
C GLY A 61 19.12 -9.86 1.90
N GLN A 62 18.04 -9.21 2.29
CA GLN A 62 16.86 -9.91 2.81
C GLN A 62 16.13 -10.66 1.71
N MET A 63 15.62 -11.85 2.03
CA MET A 63 14.84 -12.64 1.08
C MET A 63 13.44 -12.04 0.91
N PRO A 64 13.03 -11.67 -0.32
CA PRO A 64 11.68 -11.23 -0.57
C PRO A 64 10.65 -12.33 -0.26
N THR A 65 9.50 -11.95 0.28
CA THR A 65 8.36 -12.85 0.51
C THR A 65 7.39 -12.86 -0.67
N VAL A 66 7.55 -11.92 -1.59
CA VAL A 66 6.77 -11.81 -2.82
C VAL A 66 7.71 -11.71 -4.02
N VAL A 67 7.18 -12.04 -5.18
CA VAL A 67 7.88 -11.85 -6.46
C VAL A 67 8.20 -10.36 -6.63
N THR A 68 9.46 -10.04 -6.90
CA THR A 68 9.85 -8.69 -7.32
C THR A 68 9.24 -8.40 -8.68
N ILE A 69 8.42 -7.37 -8.77
CA ILE A 69 7.76 -6.94 -10.01
C ILE A 69 8.40 -5.63 -10.47
N ALA A 70 8.76 -5.59 -11.74
CA ALA A 70 9.06 -4.38 -12.48
C ALA A 70 8.72 -4.65 -13.95
N ALA A 71 7.51 -4.27 -14.36
CA ALA A 71 6.99 -4.55 -15.68
C ALA A 71 6.42 -3.28 -16.32
N THR A 72 6.78 -3.03 -17.60
CA THR A 72 6.43 -1.80 -18.31
C THR A 72 5.60 -2.06 -19.56
N GLY A 73 4.73 -1.10 -19.90
CA GLY A 73 3.92 -1.07 -21.11
C GLY A 73 3.12 -2.36 -21.29
N GLN A 74 3.15 -2.94 -22.50
CA GLN A 74 2.37 -4.13 -22.84
C GLN A 74 2.64 -5.33 -21.91
N ARG A 75 3.84 -5.47 -21.36
CA ARG A 75 4.13 -6.53 -20.39
C ARG A 75 3.29 -6.40 -19.12
N PHE A 76 3.14 -5.16 -18.62
CA PHE A 76 2.29 -4.90 -17.47
C PHE A 76 0.79 -5.03 -17.81
N GLU A 77 0.38 -4.69 -19.01
CA GLU A 77 -1.02 -4.89 -19.46
C GLU A 77 -1.44 -6.36 -19.41
N TYR A 78 -0.52 -7.29 -19.64
CA TYR A 78 -0.81 -8.74 -19.58
C TYR A 78 -0.76 -9.29 -18.16
N ALA A 79 0.20 -8.90 -17.34
CA ALA A 79 0.34 -9.35 -15.95
C ALA A 79 1.42 -8.56 -15.19
N ASN A 80 1.39 -8.68 -13.87
CA ASN A 80 2.52 -8.29 -13.02
C ASN A 80 3.67 -9.28 -13.22
N MET A 81 4.78 -8.84 -13.80
CA MET A 81 5.87 -9.70 -14.24
C MET A 81 7.21 -9.30 -13.63
N TYR A 82 8.12 -10.29 -13.59
CA TYR A 82 9.52 -10.06 -13.25
C TYR A 82 10.17 -9.03 -14.17
N PRO A 83 11.17 -8.26 -13.67
CA PRO A 83 11.94 -7.35 -14.49
C PRO A 83 12.71 -8.12 -15.59
N THR A 84 12.77 -7.52 -16.76
CA THR A 84 13.53 -8.03 -17.91
C THR A 84 14.49 -6.97 -18.44
N ALA A 85 15.20 -7.30 -19.54
CA ALA A 85 16.04 -6.34 -20.23
C ALA A 85 15.26 -5.34 -21.12
N LYS A 86 13.91 -5.33 -21.05
CA LYS A 86 13.09 -4.34 -21.75
C LYS A 86 13.45 -2.94 -21.25
N GLU A 87 13.66 -2.04 -22.17
CA GLU A 87 13.87 -0.62 -21.89
C GLU A 87 12.53 0.08 -21.61
N ILE A 88 12.52 0.91 -20.59
CA ILE A 88 11.41 1.76 -20.18
C ILE A 88 11.24 2.87 -21.21
N GLN A 89 10.04 3.04 -21.75
CA GLN A 89 9.72 4.06 -22.74
C GLN A 89 8.88 5.18 -22.13
N LEU A 90 8.97 6.37 -22.72
CA LEU A 90 8.06 7.46 -22.37
C LEU A 90 6.61 7.05 -22.65
N GLY A 91 5.72 7.25 -21.69
CA GLY A 91 4.31 6.86 -21.79
C GLY A 91 4.02 5.43 -21.35
N ASP A 92 5.03 4.61 -21.08
CA ASP A 92 4.80 3.26 -20.52
C ASP A 92 4.06 3.35 -19.18
N ALA A 93 3.05 2.51 -18.99
CA ALA A 93 2.60 2.14 -17.66
C ALA A 93 3.67 1.28 -17.00
N LEU A 94 3.92 1.48 -15.71
CA LEU A 94 4.93 0.73 -14.96
C LEU A 94 4.36 0.29 -13.62
N SER A 95 4.44 -1.01 -13.33
CA SER A 95 4.15 -1.60 -12.03
C SER A 95 5.44 -2.02 -11.34
N LEU A 96 5.57 -1.64 -10.07
CA LEU A 96 6.67 -2.01 -9.18
C LEU A 96 6.11 -2.65 -7.91
N THR A 97 6.68 -3.78 -7.50
CA THR A 97 6.33 -4.44 -6.23
C THR A 97 7.54 -5.10 -5.61
N THR A 98 7.68 -4.93 -4.32
CA THR A 98 8.61 -5.68 -3.48
C THR A 98 8.01 -5.86 -2.09
N GLY A 99 8.37 -6.94 -1.40
CA GLY A 99 7.87 -7.21 -0.06
C GLY A 99 8.80 -8.11 0.73
N TYR A 100 8.80 -7.90 2.03
CA TYR A 100 9.50 -8.69 3.02
C TYR A 100 8.50 -9.13 4.09
N LYS A 101 8.92 -9.97 5.04
CA LYS A 101 8.05 -10.35 6.16
C LYS A 101 7.49 -9.10 6.85
N GLY A 102 6.17 -9.01 6.92
CA GLY A 102 5.46 -7.90 7.55
C GLY A 102 4.95 -6.81 6.64
N GLY A 103 5.29 -6.82 5.35
CA GLY A 103 4.71 -5.86 4.43
C GLY A 103 5.27 -5.84 3.02
N LEU A 104 4.40 -5.48 2.13
CA LEU A 104 4.64 -5.27 0.71
C LEU A 104 4.49 -3.78 0.41
N SER A 105 5.29 -3.27 -0.51
CA SER A 105 5.14 -1.97 -1.13
C SER A 105 4.89 -2.15 -2.63
N SER A 106 3.78 -1.64 -3.11
CA SER A 106 3.42 -1.69 -4.53
C SER A 106 3.02 -0.33 -5.07
N ARG A 107 3.50 -0.02 -6.27
CA ARG A 107 3.22 1.23 -6.97
C ARG A 107 2.97 0.98 -8.44
N THR A 108 1.91 1.59 -8.93
CA THR A 108 1.59 1.61 -10.36
C THR A 108 1.30 3.03 -10.81
N GLY A 109 1.79 3.39 -11.99
CA GLY A 109 1.63 4.70 -12.61
C GLY A 109 2.20 4.74 -14.01
N PHE A 110 2.38 5.93 -14.56
CA PHE A 110 2.91 6.16 -15.89
C PHE A 110 4.33 6.78 -15.87
N VAL A 111 5.16 6.41 -16.81
CA VAL A 111 6.49 6.99 -17.04
C VAL A 111 6.33 8.26 -17.88
N ILE A 112 5.81 9.32 -17.25
CA ILE A 112 5.56 10.64 -17.84
C ILE A 112 5.81 11.75 -16.80
N GLU A 113 5.93 12.99 -17.25
CA GLU A 113 5.95 14.18 -16.39
C GLU A 113 4.57 14.81 -16.19
N ASN A 114 3.71 14.70 -17.22
CA ASN A 114 2.37 15.28 -17.23
C ASN A 114 1.44 14.54 -18.21
N GLU A 115 0.15 14.75 -18.08
CA GLU A 115 -0.90 14.07 -18.84
C GLU A 115 -0.87 14.32 -20.35
N GLN A 116 -0.25 15.42 -20.83
CA GLN A 116 -0.13 15.71 -22.27
C GLN A 116 0.74 14.68 -23.01
N GLN A 117 1.58 13.94 -22.27
CA GLN A 117 2.43 12.86 -22.80
C GLN A 117 1.67 11.53 -22.95
N LEU A 118 0.41 11.47 -22.51
CA LEU A 118 -0.46 10.31 -22.70
C LEU A 118 -1.26 10.41 -24.02
N PRO A 119 -1.69 9.27 -24.58
CA PRO A 119 -2.69 9.24 -25.63
C PRO A 119 -3.94 10.04 -25.20
N GLU A 120 -4.59 10.72 -26.15
CA GLU A 120 -5.75 11.59 -25.87
C GLU A 120 -6.83 10.90 -25.04
N ALA A 121 -7.10 9.63 -25.32
CA ALA A 121 -8.10 8.82 -24.62
C ALA A 121 -7.75 8.49 -23.15
N GLN A 122 -6.51 8.78 -22.71
CA GLN A 122 -6.04 8.52 -21.34
C GLN A 122 -5.58 9.79 -20.60
N ARG A 123 -5.70 10.97 -21.21
CA ARG A 123 -5.22 12.22 -20.60
C ARG A 123 -5.95 12.62 -19.33
N ASP A 124 -7.16 12.11 -19.14
CA ASP A 124 -7.93 12.31 -17.91
C ASP A 124 -7.67 11.24 -16.83
N TYR A 125 -6.61 10.41 -16.98
CA TYR A 125 -6.25 9.36 -16.02
C TYR A 125 -6.13 9.89 -14.58
N LEU A 126 -5.53 11.06 -14.40
CA LEU A 126 -5.38 11.66 -13.08
C LEU A 126 -6.73 11.88 -12.39
N GLU A 127 -7.71 12.42 -13.14
CA GLU A 127 -9.05 12.74 -12.63
C GLU A 127 -9.95 11.50 -12.53
N ARG A 128 -9.82 10.58 -13.49
CA ARG A 128 -10.71 9.42 -13.62
C ARG A 128 -10.29 8.22 -12.78
N VAL A 129 -8.99 8.09 -12.49
CA VAL A 129 -8.46 6.89 -11.83
C VAL A 129 -7.62 7.25 -10.60
N ALA A 130 -6.56 8.05 -10.76
CA ALA A 130 -5.57 8.23 -9.70
C ALA A 130 -6.10 9.03 -8.50
N LYS A 131 -6.82 10.12 -8.71
CA LYS A 131 -7.41 10.93 -7.63
C LYS A 131 -8.52 10.20 -6.88
N PRO A 132 -9.52 9.57 -7.54
CA PRO A 132 -10.53 8.77 -6.84
C PRO A 132 -9.92 7.62 -6.02
N TYR A 133 -8.94 6.93 -6.60
CA TYR A 133 -8.19 5.90 -5.88
C TYR A 133 -7.46 6.46 -4.65
N PHE A 134 -6.74 7.58 -4.80
CA PHE A 134 -6.06 8.24 -3.70
C PHE A 134 -7.04 8.63 -2.57
N GLN A 135 -8.21 9.17 -2.94
CA GLN A 135 -9.26 9.47 -1.97
C GLN A 135 -9.75 8.23 -1.22
N ALA A 136 -9.87 7.09 -1.92
CA ALA A 136 -10.23 5.83 -1.27
C ALA A 136 -9.15 5.34 -0.30
N VAL A 137 -7.86 5.45 -0.66
CA VAL A 137 -6.74 5.15 0.24
C VAL A 137 -6.74 6.06 1.46
N VAL A 138 -6.94 7.37 1.28
CA VAL A 138 -7.08 8.33 2.39
C VAL A 138 -8.24 7.96 3.29
N HIS A 139 -9.42 7.72 2.70
CA HIS A 139 -10.62 7.34 3.43
C HIS A 139 -10.43 6.03 4.21
N TRP A 140 -9.74 5.05 3.62
CA TRP A 140 -9.36 3.81 4.28
C TRP A 140 -8.51 4.08 5.53
N LEU A 141 -7.45 4.90 5.39
CA LEU A 141 -6.51 5.23 6.46
C LEU A 141 -7.17 6.03 7.60
N GLU A 142 -8.11 6.92 7.29
CA GLU A 142 -8.81 7.75 8.28
C GLU A 142 -10.00 7.03 8.94
N THR A 143 -10.50 5.94 8.32
CA THR A 143 -11.67 5.19 8.80
C THR A 143 -11.31 4.01 9.69
N ILE A 144 -10.22 3.30 9.36
CA ILE A 144 -9.86 2.07 10.08
C ILE A 144 -9.57 2.36 11.56
N ARG A 145 -10.14 1.54 12.45
CA ARG A 145 -9.94 1.66 13.91
C ARG A 145 -10.26 0.36 14.64
N ILE A 146 -9.78 0.26 15.86
CA ILE A 146 -10.10 -0.85 16.76
C ILE A 146 -11.61 -0.84 17.05
N GLY A 147 -12.23 -2.03 16.97
CA GLY A 147 -13.66 -2.22 17.23
C GLY A 147 -14.56 -2.03 16.01
N LEU A 148 -14.09 -1.45 14.90
CA LEU A 148 -14.84 -1.39 13.64
C LEU A 148 -15.13 -2.80 13.13
N LEU A 149 -16.31 -3.04 12.56
CA LEU A 149 -16.62 -4.30 11.90
C LEU A 149 -16.05 -4.33 10.49
N GLY A 150 -15.56 -5.50 10.06
CA GLY A 150 -15.00 -5.63 8.72
C GLY A 150 -15.96 -5.25 7.60
N ARG A 151 -17.28 -5.53 7.76
CA ARG A 151 -18.30 -5.06 6.81
C ARG A 151 -18.44 -3.54 6.74
N GLU A 152 -18.24 -2.84 7.86
CA GLU A 152 -18.33 -1.37 7.89
C GLU A 152 -17.15 -0.76 7.13
N MET A 153 -15.97 -1.35 7.28
CA MET A 153 -14.80 -0.96 6.51
C MET A 153 -14.96 -1.27 5.02
N TYR A 154 -15.50 -2.45 4.68
CA TYR A 154 -15.81 -2.80 3.29
C TYR A 154 -16.78 -1.79 2.66
N GLN A 155 -17.88 -1.49 3.37
CA GLN A 155 -18.90 -0.55 2.90
C GLN A 155 -18.34 0.85 2.71
N ALA A 156 -17.50 1.33 3.62
CA ALA A 156 -16.86 2.65 3.51
C ALA A 156 -16.05 2.78 2.20
N ILE A 157 -15.35 1.73 1.78
CA ILE A 157 -14.60 1.75 0.52
C ILE A 157 -15.52 1.59 -0.68
N GLU A 158 -16.55 0.75 -0.60
CA GLU A 158 -17.57 0.61 -1.67
C GLU A 158 -18.30 1.94 -1.94
N GLU A 159 -18.60 2.71 -0.91
CA GLU A 159 -19.23 4.03 -1.04
C GLU A 159 -18.26 5.08 -1.64
N GLN A 160 -16.99 5.03 -1.27
CA GLN A 160 -15.97 5.98 -1.74
C GLN A 160 -15.47 5.65 -3.16
N LEU A 161 -15.32 4.37 -3.49
CA LEU A 161 -14.80 3.87 -4.75
C LEU A 161 -15.70 2.74 -5.26
N PRO A 162 -16.88 3.04 -5.82
CA PRO A 162 -17.87 2.02 -6.17
C PRO A 162 -17.30 0.93 -7.09
N LYS A 163 -17.41 -0.32 -6.67
CA LYS A 163 -16.88 -1.48 -7.39
C LYS A 163 -17.45 -1.65 -8.78
N GLU A 164 -18.70 -1.25 -8.97
CA GLU A 164 -19.38 -1.24 -10.28
C GLU A 164 -18.68 -0.31 -11.31
N ILE A 165 -18.05 0.78 -10.83
CA ILE A 165 -17.38 1.77 -11.69
C ILE A 165 -15.87 1.46 -11.79
N TYR A 166 -15.25 1.13 -10.67
CA TYR A 166 -13.78 0.99 -10.58
C TYR A 166 -13.31 -0.46 -10.68
N HIS A 167 -14.22 -1.42 -10.70
CA HIS A 167 -13.96 -2.86 -10.93
C HIS A 167 -12.83 -3.44 -10.08
N TRP A 168 -12.62 -2.91 -8.86
CA TRP A 168 -11.63 -3.48 -7.96
C TRP A 168 -12.05 -4.89 -7.53
N HIS A 169 -11.06 -5.77 -7.48
CA HIS A 169 -11.22 -7.16 -7.07
C HIS A 169 -10.74 -7.33 -5.63
N LEU A 170 -10.87 -8.54 -5.11
CA LEU A 170 -10.47 -8.88 -3.76
C LEU A 170 -11.24 -8.08 -2.68
N ASN A 171 -10.77 -8.12 -1.45
CA ASN A 171 -11.26 -7.30 -0.36
C ASN A 171 -10.39 -6.04 -0.24
N PRO A 172 -10.92 -4.89 0.17
CA PRO A 172 -10.15 -3.65 0.26
C PRO A 172 -9.23 -3.66 1.48
N GLY A 173 -8.15 -4.42 1.40
CA GLY A 173 -7.18 -4.68 2.46
C GLY A 173 -7.29 -6.06 3.06
N HIS A 174 -6.16 -6.56 3.56
CA HIS A 174 -6.02 -7.89 4.16
C HIS A 174 -5.00 -7.90 5.28
N LEU A 175 -5.01 -8.96 6.09
CA LEU A 175 -3.97 -9.16 7.11
C LEU A 175 -2.68 -9.64 6.46
N VAL A 176 -1.57 -9.22 7.03
CA VAL A 176 -0.21 -9.63 6.65
C VAL A 176 0.58 -10.06 7.89
N SER A 177 1.56 -10.93 7.70
CA SER A 177 2.50 -11.36 8.74
C SER A 177 3.81 -11.84 8.10
N ASP A 178 4.24 -13.08 8.33
CA ASP A 178 5.32 -13.72 7.56
C ASP A 178 4.91 -13.97 6.10
N ASP A 179 3.62 -14.12 5.85
CA ASP A 179 3.03 -14.27 4.53
C ASP A 179 2.39 -12.96 4.09
N GLU A 180 2.49 -12.63 2.81
CA GLU A 180 1.87 -11.44 2.23
C GLU A 180 0.36 -11.45 2.38
N TRP A 181 -0.29 -12.55 2.01
CA TRP A 181 -1.73 -12.72 2.14
C TRP A 181 -2.05 -13.77 3.20
N MET A 182 -2.48 -13.35 4.36
CA MET A 182 -2.88 -14.27 5.41
C MET A 182 -4.39 -14.56 5.40
N SER A 183 -5.19 -13.52 5.52
CA SER A 183 -6.66 -13.53 5.40
C SER A 183 -7.17 -12.09 5.42
N SER A 184 -8.45 -11.87 5.13
CA SER A 184 -9.03 -10.54 5.31
C SER A 184 -10.24 -10.61 6.24
N PRO A 185 -10.31 -9.79 7.29
CA PRO A 185 -11.54 -9.57 8.04
C PRO A 185 -12.50 -8.59 7.33
N ILE A 186 -12.02 -7.90 6.26
CA ILE A 186 -12.74 -6.84 5.55
C ILE A 186 -13.40 -7.46 4.30
N TYR A 187 -14.69 -7.81 4.41
CA TYR A 187 -15.48 -8.35 3.30
C TYR A 187 -16.99 -8.03 3.53
N PRO A 188 -17.84 -8.17 2.49
CA PRO A 188 -19.29 -8.00 2.67
C PRO A 188 -19.81 -8.88 3.82
N ASP A 189 -20.70 -8.34 4.61
CA ASP A 189 -21.35 -9.04 5.75
C ASP A 189 -20.40 -9.51 6.87
N SER A 190 -19.12 -9.13 6.85
CA SER A 190 -18.18 -9.51 7.91
C SER A 190 -18.62 -9.02 9.28
N ALA A 191 -18.76 -9.95 10.23
CA ALA A 191 -19.01 -9.67 11.63
C ALA A 191 -17.72 -9.63 12.48
N ILE A 192 -16.55 -9.73 11.84
CA ILE A 192 -15.26 -9.71 12.52
C ILE A 192 -14.96 -8.27 12.95
N ARG A 193 -14.66 -8.08 14.24
CA ARG A 193 -14.17 -6.80 14.75
C ARG A 193 -12.67 -6.69 14.51
N LEU A 194 -12.24 -5.50 14.11
CA LEU A 194 -10.81 -5.19 14.01
C LEU A 194 -10.26 -5.00 15.43
N GLU A 195 -9.11 -5.60 15.71
CA GLU A 195 -8.55 -5.70 17.05
C GLU A 195 -7.11 -5.14 17.10
N SER A 196 -6.68 -4.76 18.30
CA SER A 196 -5.29 -4.38 18.56
C SER A 196 -4.33 -5.54 18.24
N GLY A 197 -3.23 -5.24 17.58
CA GLY A 197 -2.25 -6.22 17.11
C GLY A 197 -2.50 -6.70 15.68
N MET A 198 -3.63 -6.37 15.05
CA MET A 198 -3.84 -6.66 13.63
C MET A 198 -2.92 -5.80 12.76
N LEU A 199 -2.28 -6.44 11.78
CA LEU A 199 -1.39 -5.82 10.81
C LEU A 199 -2.05 -5.94 9.43
N PHE A 200 -2.26 -4.82 8.76
CA PHE A 200 -2.99 -4.73 7.50
C PHE A 200 -2.13 -4.23 6.36
N GLN A 201 -2.34 -4.81 5.21
CA GLN A 201 -1.97 -4.24 3.93
C GLN A 201 -3.15 -3.43 3.39
N VAL A 202 -2.92 -2.16 3.04
CA VAL A 202 -3.91 -1.31 2.35
C VAL A 202 -3.88 -1.70 0.88
N ASP A 203 -4.72 -2.64 0.50
CA ASP A 203 -4.72 -3.22 -0.84
C ASP A 203 -6.07 -2.99 -1.52
N ILE A 204 -6.10 -2.05 -2.48
CA ILE A 204 -7.26 -1.75 -3.32
C ILE A 204 -6.76 -1.71 -4.76
N ILE A 205 -7.24 -2.62 -5.61
CA ILE A 205 -6.76 -2.81 -6.98
C ILE A 205 -7.85 -2.46 -7.98
N PRO A 206 -8.00 -1.19 -8.39
CA PRO A 206 -8.97 -0.82 -9.40
C PRO A 206 -8.54 -1.30 -10.80
N SER A 207 -9.52 -1.59 -11.64
CA SER A 207 -9.34 -2.02 -13.03
C SER A 207 -10.33 -1.28 -13.94
N VAL A 208 -10.03 -0.02 -14.24
CA VAL A 208 -10.91 0.83 -15.03
C VAL A 208 -10.64 0.62 -16.52
N PRO A 209 -11.64 0.19 -17.32
CA PRO A 209 -11.45 -0.06 -18.75
C PRO A 209 -10.86 1.14 -19.50
N GLY A 210 -9.83 0.89 -20.30
CA GLY A 210 -9.14 1.91 -21.09
C GLY A 210 -8.01 2.65 -20.39
N TYR A 211 -7.81 2.39 -19.09
CA TYR A 211 -6.72 2.97 -18.31
C TYR A 211 -5.80 1.90 -17.75
N THR A 212 -4.56 2.30 -17.40
CA THR A 212 -3.71 1.46 -16.57
C THR A 212 -4.20 1.42 -15.12
N GLY A 213 -3.70 0.47 -14.32
CA GLY A 213 -3.94 0.43 -12.89
C GLY A 213 -3.29 1.60 -12.14
N VAL A 214 -3.57 1.66 -10.85
CA VAL A 214 -2.95 2.55 -9.87
C VAL A 214 -2.78 1.78 -8.57
N SER A 215 -1.66 1.97 -7.87
CA SER A 215 -1.40 1.32 -6.58
C SER A 215 -0.59 2.23 -5.66
N ALA A 216 -0.98 2.24 -4.39
CA ALA A 216 -0.26 2.84 -3.27
C ALA A 216 -0.37 1.90 -2.06
N GLU A 217 -0.09 0.63 -2.30
CA GLU A 217 -0.22 -0.43 -1.32
C GLU A 217 0.91 -0.39 -0.30
N GLU A 218 0.55 -0.35 0.98
CA GLU A 218 1.46 -0.23 2.11
C GLU A 218 0.84 -0.81 3.39
N CYS A 219 1.67 -0.95 4.42
CA CYS A 219 1.33 -1.65 5.65
C CYS A 219 1.03 -0.71 6.82
N VAL A 220 -0.03 -1.00 7.60
CA VAL A 220 -0.39 -0.32 8.85
C VAL A 220 -0.77 -1.33 9.93
N ALA A 221 -0.48 -1.02 11.20
CA ALA A 221 -0.91 -1.83 12.35
C ALA A 221 -1.94 -1.10 13.20
N LEU A 222 -2.83 -1.84 13.83
CA LEU A 222 -3.71 -1.35 14.89
C LEU A 222 -3.09 -1.64 16.26
N ALA A 223 -2.92 -0.62 17.09
CA ALA A 223 -2.35 -0.77 18.42
C ALA A 223 -3.12 0.08 19.44
N ASN A 224 -3.68 -0.55 20.47
CA ASN A 224 -4.25 0.15 21.60
C ASN A 224 -3.16 0.82 22.46
N GLU A 225 -3.55 1.64 23.44
CA GLU A 225 -2.60 2.36 24.29
C GLU A 225 -1.59 1.45 25.00
N THR A 226 -2.01 0.26 25.41
CA THR A 226 -1.13 -0.69 26.11
C THR A 226 -0.03 -1.19 25.17
N LEU A 227 -0.39 -1.63 23.97
CA LEU A 227 0.57 -2.09 22.95
C LEU A 227 1.45 -0.95 22.46
N GLN A 228 0.92 0.27 22.28
CA GLN A 228 1.73 1.45 21.95
C GLN A 228 2.78 1.76 23.02
N LYS A 229 2.40 1.73 24.30
CA LYS A 229 3.35 1.94 25.43
C LYS A 229 4.44 0.89 25.46
N GLU A 230 4.08 -0.39 25.22
CA GLU A 230 5.05 -1.48 25.13
C GLU A 230 6.05 -1.26 23.99
N ILE A 231 5.56 -0.88 22.79
CA ILE A 231 6.42 -0.55 21.64
C ILE A 231 7.34 0.63 21.97
N GLN A 232 6.81 1.70 22.58
CA GLN A 232 7.61 2.87 22.96
C GLN A 232 8.76 2.52 23.91
N GLN A 233 8.51 1.64 24.87
CA GLN A 233 9.47 1.27 25.88
C GLN A 233 10.52 0.27 25.36
N THR A 234 10.08 -0.68 24.53
CA THR A 234 10.94 -1.81 24.10
C THR A 234 11.63 -1.52 22.77
N TYR A 235 10.98 -0.76 21.88
CA TYR A 235 11.44 -0.47 20.51
C TYR A 235 11.41 1.04 20.20
N PRO A 236 12.16 1.89 20.93
CA PRO A 236 12.09 3.34 20.81
C PRO A 236 12.44 3.85 19.40
N ASP A 237 13.37 3.22 18.70
CA ASP A 237 13.74 3.62 17.34
C ASP A 237 12.60 3.35 16.33
N MET A 238 11.90 2.23 16.46
CA MET A 238 10.69 1.94 15.70
C MET A 238 9.61 3.00 15.97
N TRP A 239 9.39 3.31 17.25
CA TRP A 239 8.40 4.32 17.62
C TRP A 239 8.74 5.70 17.05
N GLN A 240 10.01 6.09 17.05
CA GLN A 240 10.45 7.33 16.44
C GLN A 240 10.17 7.38 14.93
N ARG A 241 10.39 6.26 14.21
CA ARG A 241 10.04 6.18 12.78
C ARG A 241 8.54 6.32 12.56
N ILE A 242 7.72 5.64 13.38
CA ILE A 242 6.24 5.75 13.34
C ILE A 242 5.80 7.19 13.59
N ALA A 243 6.35 7.87 14.59
CA ALA A 243 6.04 9.27 14.88
C ALA A 243 6.38 10.20 13.70
N THR A 244 7.54 10.00 13.08
CA THR A 244 7.97 10.75 11.89
C THR A 244 7.02 10.53 10.71
N ARG A 245 6.60 9.27 10.47
CA ARG A 245 5.62 8.94 9.41
C ARG A 245 4.25 9.57 9.67
N LYS A 246 3.77 9.53 10.92
CA LYS A 246 2.51 10.22 11.31
C LYS A 246 2.59 11.73 11.07
N ALA A 247 3.70 12.36 11.44
CA ALA A 247 3.92 13.78 11.19
C ALA A 247 3.90 14.09 9.68
N TYR A 248 4.59 13.31 8.86
CA TYR A 248 4.58 13.48 7.41
C TYR A 248 3.18 13.33 6.80
N LEU A 249 2.44 12.30 7.19
CA LEU A 249 1.05 12.09 6.76
C LEU A 249 0.18 13.30 7.08
N LYS A 250 0.24 13.79 8.32
CA LYS A 250 -0.56 14.91 8.78
C LYS A 250 -0.14 16.25 8.18
N GLU A 251 1.16 16.54 8.21
CA GLU A 251 1.69 17.87 7.86
C GLU A 251 1.86 18.04 6.35
N THR A 252 2.26 16.99 5.63
CA THR A 252 2.55 17.05 4.21
C THR A 252 1.39 16.53 3.36
N LEU A 253 0.94 15.30 3.61
CA LEU A 253 -0.13 14.69 2.81
C LEU A 253 -1.53 15.11 3.27
N LYS A 254 -1.67 15.74 4.45
CA LYS A 254 -2.93 16.19 5.04
C LYS A 254 -3.90 15.04 5.39
N ILE A 255 -3.35 13.87 5.70
CA ILE A 255 -4.08 12.67 6.13
C ILE A 255 -4.05 12.57 7.65
N ASP A 256 -5.22 12.50 8.29
CA ASP A 256 -5.36 12.42 9.75
C ASP A 256 -5.62 10.97 10.17
N LEU A 257 -4.56 10.25 10.57
CA LEU A 257 -4.69 8.88 11.09
C LEU A 257 -5.33 8.88 12.50
N PRO A 258 -6.24 7.93 12.81
CA PRO A 258 -6.60 7.60 14.18
C PRO A 258 -5.36 7.30 15.03
N SER A 259 -5.41 7.61 16.32
CA SER A 259 -4.25 7.48 17.21
C SER A 259 -3.71 6.06 17.29
N GLU A 260 -4.60 5.05 17.19
CA GLU A 260 -4.28 3.64 17.20
C GLU A 260 -3.74 3.07 15.88
N VAL A 261 -3.77 3.84 14.78
CA VAL A 261 -3.20 3.40 13.48
C VAL A 261 -1.73 3.76 13.43
N LEU A 262 -0.88 2.75 13.27
CA LEU A 262 0.57 2.89 13.17
C LEU A 262 1.04 2.65 11.73
N PRO A 263 1.56 3.67 11.02
CA PRO A 263 2.15 3.46 9.70
C PRO A 263 3.46 2.67 9.82
N MET A 264 3.48 1.44 9.26
CA MET A 264 4.61 0.52 9.40
C MET A 264 5.68 0.73 8.33
N SER A 265 5.37 1.49 7.28
CA SER A 265 6.27 1.78 6.16
C SER A 265 6.33 3.28 5.85
N ASN A 266 7.37 3.69 5.11
CA ASN A 266 7.65 5.11 4.85
C ASN A 266 6.75 5.73 3.78
N LEU A 267 6.05 4.92 2.99
CA LEU A 267 5.27 5.36 1.83
C LEU A 267 3.75 5.19 2.03
N VAL A 268 3.30 4.94 3.27
CA VAL A 268 1.85 4.94 3.58
C VAL A 268 1.22 6.24 3.08
N GLY A 269 0.16 6.12 2.28
CA GLY A 269 -0.55 7.26 1.71
C GLY A 269 0.22 8.04 0.63
N TYR A 270 1.45 7.66 0.29
CA TYR A 270 2.22 8.32 -0.76
C TYR A 270 1.86 7.77 -2.14
N LEU A 271 1.39 8.63 -3.03
CA LEU A 271 1.09 8.29 -4.43
C LEU A 271 1.65 9.34 -5.39
N ARG A 272 2.53 8.88 -6.28
CA ARG A 272 3.09 9.63 -7.41
C ARG A 272 2.67 8.95 -8.71
N PRO A 273 1.54 9.32 -9.32
CA PRO A 273 1.00 8.62 -10.49
C PRO A 273 1.82 8.85 -11.77
N PHE A 274 2.62 9.92 -11.83
CA PHE A 274 3.51 10.28 -12.94
C PHE A 274 4.96 10.18 -12.47
N TYR A 275 5.65 9.14 -12.88
CA TYR A 275 6.94 8.76 -12.30
C TYR A 275 8.08 9.73 -12.61
N LEU A 276 8.03 10.45 -13.74
CA LEU A 276 9.03 11.45 -14.09
C LEU A 276 8.79 12.80 -13.41
N ALA A 277 7.58 13.05 -12.88
CA ALA A 277 7.29 14.23 -12.04
C ALA A 277 7.79 14.00 -10.59
N LYS A 278 9.11 13.89 -10.42
CA LYS A 278 9.77 13.45 -9.18
C LYS A 278 9.54 14.38 -7.98
N ASP A 279 9.14 15.61 -8.22
CA ASP A 279 8.84 16.66 -7.23
C ASP A 279 7.36 16.72 -6.83
N LYS A 280 6.50 15.84 -7.37
CA LYS A 280 5.06 15.85 -7.18
C LYS A 280 4.53 14.55 -6.60
N ALA A 281 3.57 14.68 -5.69
CA ALA A 281 2.74 13.58 -5.18
C ALA A 281 1.34 14.10 -4.89
N LEU A 282 0.36 13.19 -4.83
CA LEU A 282 -0.99 13.58 -4.41
C LEU A 282 -1.01 13.89 -2.92
N CYS A 283 -1.79 14.90 -2.54
CA CYS A 283 -2.10 15.25 -1.16
C CYS A 283 -3.57 15.67 -1.05
N VAL A 284 -4.11 15.64 0.16
CA VAL A 284 -5.48 16.11 0.41
C VAL A 284 -5.50 17.63 0.42
N GLU A 285 -6.37 18.22 -0.38
CA GLU A 285 -6.65 19.66 -0.30
C GLU A 285 -7.64 19.91 0.86
N LYS A 286 -7.15 20.50 1.95
CA LYS A 286 -8.05 20.96 3.03
C LYS A 286 -8.52 22.37 2.68
N PRO A 287 -9.84 22.66 2.81
CA PRO A 287 -10.32 24.02 2.64
C PRO A 287 -9.57 24.94 3.60
N ALA A 288 -9.22 26.14 3.11
CA ALA A 288 -8.58 27.15 3.96
C ALA A 288 -9.41 27.38 5.24
N PRO A 289 -8.79 27.51 6.41
CA PRO A 289 -9.52 27.82 7.64
C PRO A 289 -10.30 29.12 7.42
N LYS A 290 -11.62 29.04 7.70
CA LYS A 290 -12.51 30.21 7.62
C LYS A 290 -12.18 31.24 8.67
#